data_a08180f39bf30896996f86428cc41b3b
#
_entry.id   a08180f39bf30896996f86428cc41b3b
#
_cell.length_a   1.000
_cell.length_b   1.000
_cell.length_c   1.000
_cell.angle_alpha   90.00
_cell.angle_beta   90.00
_cell.angle_gamma   90.00
#
_symmetry.space_group_name_H-M   'P 1'
#
loop_
_entity.id
_entity.type
_entity.pdbx_description
1 polymer ?
#
loop_
_entity_poly.entity_id
_entity_poly.type
_entity_poly.pdbx_seq_one_letter_code
_entity_poly.pdbx_strand_id
1 'polypeptide(L)'
;MNAITAKNLSKNYDKTTAVDHISFSVKKGEFFAFLGENGAGKSTTINILCTILKKTEGEVEIFGHKLGEEDDKIREKIGIVFQNSVLDNVLTVKENLLTRASYYGIHKEEILERLHPLMQAFELESIWNRKYEKLSGGQRRRVDIIRALLHNPKILFLDEPTTGLDPMSRKLVWEYIEYLRKEKQMTIFLTTHYMEEVRDADRVVILDKGRIVAEDTPAALKRKYTNTKLIWYAEKCCENELVLKDMEYFYEADHFIVPLKSKEKSPLSEFLYQNQSKIRDYEIVKGSMDDVFLHLTGRKLEA
;
A
#
# COMPACT_ATOMS: atom_id res chain seq x y z
N MET A 1 4.55 -4.71 -20.91
CA MET A 1 4.66 -6.16 -20.62
C MET A 1 4.29 -6.36 -19.16
N ASN A 2 3.44 -7.34 -18.85
CA ASN A 2 3.00 -7.58 -17.47
C ASN A 2 4.06 -8.35 -16.68
N ALA A 3 4.19 -7.99 -15.41
CA ALA A 3 4.93 -8.77 -14.40
C ALA A 3 4.04 -9.86 -13.81
N ILE A 4 2.76 -9.54 -13.57
CA ILE A 4 1.76 -10.49 -13.09
C ILE A 4 0.51 -10.38 -13.98
N THR A 5 -0.11 -11.52 -14.25
CA THR A 5 -1.46 -11.61 -14.81
C THR A 5 -2.23 -12.67 -14.03
N ALA A 6 -3.34 -12.29 -13.42
CA ALA A 6 -4.24 -13.18 -12.71
C ALA A 6 -5.62 -13.13 -13.38
N LYS A 7 -6.21 -14.29 -13.63
CA LYS A 7 -7.54 -14.43 -14.24
C LYS A 7 -8.39 -15.37 -13.39
N ASN A 8 -9.53 -14.85 -12.93
CA ASN A 8 -10.52 -15.57 -12.12
C ASN A 8 -9.89 -16.34 -10.94
N LEU A 9 -8.90 -15.70 -10.28
CA LEU A 9 -8.21 -16.29 -9.15
C LEU A 9 -9.17 -16.45 -7.98
N SER A 10 -9.27 -17.68 -7.47
CA SER A 10 -10.11 -18.00 -6.32
C SER A 10 -9.36 -18.83 -5.28
N LYS A 11 -9.71 -18.60 -4.02
CA LYS A 11 -9.26 -19.42 -2.89
C LYS A 11 -10.39 -19.67 -1.91
N ASN A 12 -10.71 -20.95 -1.76
CA ASN A 12 -11.69 -21.44 -0.81
C ASN A 12 -10.99 -22.19 0.32
N TYR A 13 -11.46 -21.96 1.55
CA TYR A 13 -11.12 -22.72 2.75
C TYR A 13 -12.41 -23.32 3.28
N ASP A 14 -12.59 -24.61 3.18
CA ASP A 14 -13.79 -25.36 3.61
C ASP A 14 -15.09 -24.58 3.28
N LYS A 15 -15.60 -23.80 4.24
CA LYS A 15 -16.86 -23.05 4.11
C LYS A 15 -16.68 -21.57 3.77
N THR A 16 -15.43 -21.08 3.65
CA THR A 16 -15.15 -19.64 3.48
C THR A 16 -14.41 -19.40 2.17
N THR A 17 -14.94 -18.53 1.32
CA THR A 17 -14.26 -18.02 0.15
C THR A 17 -13.43 -16.78 0.55
N ALA A 18 -12.13 -16.96 0.60
CA ALA A 18 -11.21 -15.87 0.98
C ALA A 18 -10.83 -14.99 -0.21
N VAL A 19 -10.82 -15.53 -1.43
CA VAL A 19 -10.61 -14.82 -2.69
C VAL A 19 -11.61 -15.35 -3.69
N ASP A 20 -12.39 -14.46 -4.30
CA ASP A 20 -13.54 -14.80 -5.11
C ASP A 20 -13.41 -14.25 -6.53
N HIS A 21 -12.91 -15.06 -7.46
CA HIS A 21 -12.81 -14.82 -8.91
C HIS A 21 -12.17 -13.47 -9.28
N ILE A 22 -11.12 -13.06 -8.56
CA ILE A 22 -10.45 -11.79 -8.86
C ILE A 22 -9.58 -11.91 -10.12
N SER A 23 -9.62 -10.85 -10.94
CA SER A 23 -8.79 -10.73 -12.14
C SER A 23 -8.09 -9.38 -12.14
N PHE A 24 -6.78 -9.37 -12.30
CA PHE A 24 -5.96 -8.17 -12.34
C PHE A 24 -4.64 -8.42 -13.08
N SER A 25 -3.94 -7.34 -13.40
CA SER A 25 -2.60 -7.43 -13.97
C SER A 25 -1.68 -6.40 -13.33
N VAL A 26 -0.39 -6.66 -13.26
CA VAL A 26 0.64 -5.73 -12.78
C VAL A 26 1.67 -5.55 -13.88
N LYS A 27 2.00 -4.32 -14.23
CA LYS A 27 3.04 -4.01 -15.23
C LYS A 27 4.44 -4.10 -14.59
N LYS A 28 5.46 -4.33 -15.42
CA LYS A 28 6.87 -4.25 -14.95
C LYS A 28 7.19 -2.83 -14.52
N GLY A 29 7.84 -2.67 -13.36
CA GLY A 29 8.19 -1.38 -12.77
C GLY A 29 7.02 -0.63 -12.14
N GLU A 30 5.82 -1.22 -12.12
CA GLU A 30 4.63 -0.61 -11.53
C GLU A 30 4.66 -0.71 -10.00
N PHE A 31 4.26 0.35 -9.32
CA PHE A 31 3.86 0.32 -7.93
C PHE A 31 2.36 0.05 -7.85
N PHE A 32 2.03 -1.20 -7.58
CA PHE A 32 0.68 -1.73 -7.52
C PHE A 32 0.30 -2.04 -6.07
N ALA A 33 -0.89 -1.64 -5.65
CA ALA A 33 -1.33 -1.80 -4.28
C ALA A 33 -2.70 -2.49 -4.16
N PHE A 34 -2.80 -3.47 -3.25
CA PHE A 34 -4.06 -3.99 -2.74
C PHE A 34 -4.42 -3.31 -1.43
N LEU A 35 -5.51 -2.57 -1.44
CA LEU A 35 -6.08 -1.87 -0.31
C LEU A 35 -7.33 -2.60 0.19
N GLY A 36 -7.50 -2.77 1.49
CA GLY A 36 -8.68 -3.40 2.08
C GLY A 36 -8.51 -3.68 3.55
N GLU A 37 -9.60 -3.92 4.26
CA GLU A 37 -9.58 -4.28 5.68
C GLU A 37 -8.96 -5.66 5.94
N ASN A 38 -8.78 -5.97 7.22
CA ASN A 38 -8.38 -7.29 7.65
C ASN A 38 -9.44 -8.32 7.24
N GLY A 39 -9.00 -9.45 6.67
CA GLY A 39 -9.91 -10.46 6.14
C GLY A 39 -10.44 -10.20 4.72
N ALA A 40 -10.10 -9.09 4.07
CA ALA A 40 -10.53 -8.82 2.68
C ALA A 40 -9.90 -9.73 1.61
N GLY A 41 -8.93 -10.61 1.97
CA GLY A 41 -8.27 -11.53 1.05
C GLY A 41 -6.86 -11.10 0.59
N LYS A 42 -6.32 -9.97 1.08
CA LYS A 42 -5.01 -9.44 0.67
C LYS A 42 -3.86 -10.41 0.89
N SER A 43 -3.64 -10.84 2.15
CA SER A 43 -2.54 -11.76 2.49
C SER A 43 -2.74 -13.16 1.89
N THR A 44 -3.98 -13.61 1.70
CA THR A 44 -4.28 -14.84 0.97
C THR A 44 -3.81 -14.73 -0.48
N THR A 45 -4.12 -13.62 -1.15
CA THR A 45 -3.71 -13.38 -2.54
C THR A 45 -2.19 -13.31 -2.66
N ILE A 46 -1.52 -12.55 -1.78
CA ILE A 46 -0.04 -12.45 -1.81
C ILE A 46 0.63 -13.80 -1.58
N ASN A 47 0.12 -14.60 -0.64
CA ASN A 47 0.65 -15.93 -0.36
C ASN A 47 0.48 -16.90 -1.55
N ILE A 48 -0.60 -16.76 -2.32
CA ILE A 48 -0.78 -17.53 -3.57
C ILE A 48 0.26 -17.07 -4.61
N LEU A 49 0.40 -15.76 -4.84
CA LEU A 49 1.35 -15.22 -5.81
C LEU A 49 2.80 -15.57 -5.46
N CYS A 50 3.11 -15.66 -4.18
CA CYS A 50 4.43 -16.06 -3.68
C CYS A 50 4.65 -17.57 -3.61
N THR A 51 3.77 -18.38 -4.20
CA THR A 51 3.87 -19.87 -4.25
C THR A 51 3.81 -20.55 -2.87
N ILE A 52 3.36 -19.86 -1.83
CA ILE A 52 3.24 -20.39 -0.46
C ILE A 52 1.94 -21.14 -0.29
N LEU A 53 0.88 -20.63 -0.93
CA LEU A 53 -0.47 -21.17 -0.83
C LEU A 53 -0.98 -21.59 -2.21
N LYS A 54 -1.54 -22.78 -2.33
CA LYS A 54 -2.17 -23.21 -3.58
C LYS A 54 -3.50 -22.49 -3.79
N LYS A 55 -3.72 -21.97 -5.00
CA LYS A 55 -5.02 -21.47 -5.45
C LYS A 55 -6.04 -22.62 -5.55
N THR A 56 -7.33 -22.30 -5.44
CA THR A 56 -8.41 -23.27 -5.71
C THR A 56 -8.73 -23.27 -7.22
N GLU A 57 -8.89 -22.07 -7.82
CA GLU A 57 -9.23 -21.91 -9.23
C GLU A 57 -8.51 -20.72 -9.85
N GLY A 58 -8.64 -20.59 -11.17
CA GLY A 58 -8.10 -19.48 -11.93
C GLY A 58 -6.68 -19.73 -12.47
N GLU A 59 -6.20 -18.78 -13.25
CA GLU A 59 -4.88 -18.83 -13.89
C GLU A 59 -4.04 -17.65 -13.40
N VAL A 60 -2.77 -17.91 -13.10
CA VAL A 60 -1.82 -16.89 -12.70
C VAL A 60 -0.50 -17.10 -13.45
N GLU A 61 0.01 -16.05 -14.03
CA GLU A 61 1.33 -16.00 -14.64
C GLU A 61 2.16 -14.88 -14.00
N ILE A 62 3.41 -15.18 -13.64
CA ILE A 62 4.37 -14.22 -13.09
C ILE A 62 5.62 -14.23 -13.97
N PHE A 63 5.92 -13.11 -14.61
CA PHE A 63 6.99 -12.97 -15.63
C PHE A 63 6.95 -14.06 -16.72
N GLY A 64 5.74 -14.49 -17.13
CA GLY A 64 5.51 -15.49 -18.16
C GLY A 64 5.64 -16.94 -17.66
N HIS A 65 5.81 -17.17 -16.36
CA HIS A 65 5.80 -18.49 -15.74
C HIS A 65 4.45 -18.78 -15.09
N LYS A 66 3.92 -19.96 -15.34
CA LYS A 66 2.63 -20.39 -14.79
C LYS A 66 2.76 -20.81 -13.34
N LEU A 67 1.95 -20.22 -12.47
CA LEU A 67 1.88 -20.55 -11.05
C LEU A 67 1.31 -21.96 -10.85
N GLY A 68 2.02 -22.76 -10.06
CA GLY A 68 1.70 -24.17 -9.80
C GLY A 68 2.39 -25.17 -10.73
N GLU A 69 2.97 -24.68 -11.85
CA GLU A 69 3.73 -25.53 -12.79
C GLU A 69 5.24 -25.17 -12.78
N GLU A 70 5.55 -23.88 -12.64
CA GLU A 70 6.93 -23.35 -12.73
C GLU A 70 7.31 -22.53 -11.48
N ASP A 71 6.87 -22.97 -10.30
CA ASP A 71 7.01 -22.22 -9.05
C ASP A 71 8.47 -21.90 -8.69
N ASP A 72 9.44 -22.77 -9.00
CA ASP A 72 10.86 -22.51 -8.73
C ASP A 72 11.36 -21.32 -9.54
N LYS A 73 11.00 -21.21 -10.82
CA LYS A 73 11.35 -20.09 -11.68
C LYS A 73 10.68 -18.77 -11.22
N ILE A 74 9.48 -18.87 -10.63
CA ILE A 74 8.78 -17.74 -10.02
C ILE A 74 9.54 -17.29 -8.78
N ARG A 75 9.93 -18.22 -7.87
CA ARG A 75 10.66 -17.91 -6.63
C ARG A 75 11.97 -17.20 -6.87
N GLU A 76 12.67 -17.49 -7.96
CA GLU A 76 13.89 -16.77 -8.35
C GLU A 76 13.65 -15.29 -8.70
N LYS A 77 12.44 -14.93 -9.08
CA LYS A 77 12.07 -13.57 -9.55
C LYS A 77 11.37 -12.72 -8.52
N ILE A 78 10.92 -13.31 -7.42
CA ILE A 78 10.13 -12.64 -6.40
C ILE A 78 10.90 -12.47 -5.10
N GLY A 79 10.85 -11.29 -4.50
CA GLY A 79 11.21 -11.05 -3.10
C GLY A 79 9.94 -10.83 -2.29
N ILE A 80 9.90 -11.27 -1.04
CA ILE A 80 8.76 -11.06 -0.17
C ILE A 80 9.18 -10.53 1.19
N VAL A 81 8.51 -9.50 1.66
CA VAL A 81 8.58 -8.99 3.03
C VAL A 81 7.25 -9.30 3.69
N PHE A 82 7.26 -10.27 4.60
CA PHE A 82 6.07 -10.66 5.34
C PHE A 82 5.69 -9.64 6.40
N GLN A 83 4.44 -9.66 6.86
CA GLN A 83 3.98 -8.86 7.99
C GLN A 83 4.84 -9.15 9.25
N ASN A 84 5.06 -10.43 9.56
CA ASN A 84 5.98 -10.87 10.59
C ASN A 84 7.31 -11.29 10.00
N SER A 85 8.43 -10.95 10.68
CA SER A 85 9.74 -11.37 10.23
C SER A 85 9.93 -12.88 10.31
N VAL A 86 10.69 -13.40 9.33
CA VAL A 86 11.10 -14.81 9.26
C VAL A 86 12.60 -15.01 9.61
N LEU A 87 13.24 -13.97 10.14
CA LEU A 87 14.64 -14.01 10.55
C LEU A 87 14.79 -14.55 11.96
N ASP A 88 15.96 -15.15 12.23
CA ASP A 88 16.26 -15.75 13.52
C ASP A 88 16.66 -14.67 14.54
N ASN A 89 15.97 -14.66 15.68
CA ASN A 89 16.17 -13.69 16.74
C ASN A 89 17.54 -13.78 17.41
N VAL A 90 18.12 -14.99 17.52
CA VAL A 90 19.39 -15.20 18.25
C VAL A 90 20.60 -14.92 17.37
N LEU A 91 20.45 -14.94 16.06
CA LEU A 91 21.48 -14.61 15.10
C LEU A 91 21.67 -13.09 14.95
N THR A 92 22.87 -12.69 14.58
CA THR A 92 23.16 -11.31 14.15
C THR A 92 22.52 -11.00 12.79
N VAL A 93 22.44 -9.72 12.44
CA VAL A 93 22.00 -9.30 11.08
C VAL A 93 22.87 -9.97 10.01
N LYS A 94 24.19 -9.94 10.19
CA LYS A 94 25.15 -10.59 9.30
C LYS A 94 24.87 -12.08 9.11
N GLU A 95 24.75 -12.81 10.22
CA GLU A 95 24.53 -14.27 10.18
C GLU A 95 23.20 -14.60 9.50
N ASN A 96 22.12 -13.88 9.82
CA ASN A 96 20.83 -14.04 9.17
C ASN A 96 20.94 -13.85 7.65
N LEU A 97 21.52 -12.75 7.18
CA LEU A 97 21.60 -12.44 5.76
C LEU A 97 22.50 -13.43 5.00
N LEU A 98 23.64 -13.81 5.56
CA LEU A 98 24.54 -14.81 4.95
C LEU A 98 23.89 -16.20 4.88
N THR A 99 23.21 -16.64 5.95
CA THR A 99 22.50 -17.92 5.95
C THR A 99 21.37 -17.93 4.92
N ARG A 100 20.60 -16.83 4.81
CA ARG A 100 19.54 -16.74 3.80
C ARG A 100 20.07 -16.71 2.37
N ALA A 101 21.20 -16.04 2.14
CA ALA A 101 21.85 -16.01 0.83
C ALA A 101 22.32 -17.40 0.39
N SER A 102 22.82 -18.23 1.31
CA SER A 102 23.28 -19.59 0.99
C SER A 102 22.16 -20.49 0.45
N TYR A 103 20.88 -20.25 0.80
CA TYR A 103 19.74 -20.99 0.25
C TYR A 103 19.51 -20.72 -1.24
N TYR A 104 20.01 -19.61 -1.76
CA TYR A 104 20.00 -19.29 -3.19
C TYR A 104 21.27 -19.73 -3.93
N GLY A 105 22.16 -20.48 -3.26
CA GLY A 105 23.45 -20.91 -3.82
C GLY A 105 24.44 -19.77 -4.06
N ILE A 106 24.25 -18.60 -3.44
CA ILE A 106 25.12 -17.43 -3.59
C ILE A 106 26.29 -17.56 -2.64
N HIS A 107 27.51 -17.50 -3.19
CA HIS A 107 28.76 -17.57 -2.39
C HIS A 107 28.93 -16.31 -1.53
N LYS A 108 29.67 -16.47 -0.42
CA LYS A 108 29.84 -15.42 0.59
C LYS A 108 30.44 -14.13 0.02
N GLU A 109 31.41 -14.25 -0.86
CA GLU A 109 32.09 -13.13 -1.50
C GLU A 109 31.10 -12.33 -2.37
N GLU A 110 30.35 -13.02 -3.21
CA GLU A 110 29.36 -12.43 -4.08
C GLU A 110 28.22 -11.75 -3.29
N ILE A 111 27.78 -12.36 -2.18
CA ILE A 111 26.73 -11.75 -1.37
C ILE A 111 27.21 -10.47 -0.67
N LEU A 112 28.46 -10.41 -0.24
CA LEU A 112 29.02 -9.20 0.37
C LEU A 112 29.12 -8.05 -0.65
N GLU A 113 29.51 -8.34 -1.91
CA GLU A 113 29.49 -7.35 -2.99
C GLU A 113 28.07 -6.83 -3.27
N ARG A 114 27.07 -7.72 -3.33
CA ARG A 114 25.67 -7.35 -3.52
C ARG A 114 25.10 -6.55 -2.36
N LEU A 115 25.48 -6.89 -1.12
CA LEU A 115 25.02 -6.24 0.09
C LEU A 115 25.64 -4.85 0.28
N HIS A 116 26.86 -4.61 -0.17
CA HIS A 116 27.57 -3.35 0.08
C HIS A 116 26.75 -2.10 -0.28
N PRO A 117 26.19 -1.94 -1.48
CA PRO A 117 25.36 -0.78 -1.83
C PRO A 117 24.05 -0.72 -1.02
N LEU A 118 23.49 -1.87 -0.66
CA LEU A 118 22.30 -1.94 0.17
C LEU A 118 22.59 -1.58 1.63
N MET A 119 23.75 -1.98 2.15
CA MET A 119 24.16 -1.64 3.52
C MET A 119 24.29 -0.12 3.72
N GLN A 120 24.85 0.56 2.72
CA GLN A 120 24.94 2.03 2.74
C GLN A 120 23.54 2.67 2.62
N ALA A 121 22.77 2.29 1.60
CA ALA A 121 21.45 2.86 1.35
C ALA A 121 20.47 2.63 2.51
N PHE A 122 20.59 1.51 3.22
CA PHE A 122 19.70 1.12 4.33
C PHE A 122 20.33 1.32 5.72
N GLU A 123 21.49 1.97 5.81
CA GLU A 123 22.20 2.27 7.07
C GLU A 123 22.40 1.05 7.98
N LEU A 124 22.77 -0.11 7.41
CA LEU A 124 22.94 -1.35 8.19
C LEU A 124 24.27 -1.47 8.90
N GLU A 125 25.27 -0.66 8.59
CA GLU A 125 26.62 -0.80 9.13
C GLU A 125 26.63 -0.78 10.66
N SER A 126 25.85 0.12 11.27
CA SER A 126 25.75 0.29 12.71
C SER A 126 25.10 -0.89 13.44
N ILE A 127 24.35 -1.72 12.75
CA ILE A 127 23.61 -2.86 13.31
C ILE A 127 24.10 -4.21 12.78
N TRP A 128 25.08 -4.25 11.90
CA TRP A 128 25.55 -5.44 11.18
C TRP A 128 25.89 -6.64 12.08
N ASN A 129 26.56 -6.38 13.22
CA ASN A 129 26.95 -7.40 14.21
C ASN A 129 25.98 -7.48 15.41
N ARG A 130 24.84 -6.77 15.39
CA ARG A 130 23.84 -6.83 16.44
C ARG A 130 22.93 -8.03 16.25
N LYS A 131 22.51 -8.67 17.35
CA LYS A 131 21.49 -9.70 17.34
C LYS A 131 20.17 -9.14 16.89
N TYR A 132 19.42 -9.90 16.08
CA TYR A 132 18.15 -9.47 15.49
C TYR A 132 17.11 -9.12 16.57
N GLU A 133 17.04 -9.87 17.68
CA GLU A 133 16.16 -9.58 18.82
C GLU A 133 16.35 -8.20 19.45
N LYS A 134 17.59 -7.63 19.35
CA LYS A 134 17.94 -6.32 19.92
C LYS A 134 17.69 -5.13 18.99
N LEU A 135 17.10 -5.36 17.83
CA LEU A 135 16.78 -4.31 16.88
C LEU A 135 15.42 -3.69 17.17
N SER A 136 15.28 -2.38 16.90
CA SER A 136 13.97 -1.72 16.87
C SER A 136 13.12 -2.26 15.72
N GLY A 137 11.79 -2.02 15.76
CA GLY A 137 10.87 -2.45 14.69
C GLY A 137 11.30 -1.96 13.31
N GLY A 138 11.66 -0.69 13.17
CA GLY A 138 12.15 -0.11 11.92
C GLY A 138 13.48 -0.71 11.46
N GLN A 139 14.41 -0.98 12.40
CA GLN A 139 15.65 -1.68 12.07
C GLN A 139 15.40 -3.11 11.58
N ARG A 140 14.51 -3.86 12.22
CA ARG A 140 14.10 -5.20 11.77
C ARG A 140 13.50 -5.15 10.37
N ARG A 141 12.60 -4.19 10.11
CA ARG A 141 11.96 -4.06 8.79
C ARG A 141 12.99 -3.77 7.68
N ARG A 142 14.00 -2.94 7.94
CA ARG A 142 15.09 -2.70 6.98
C ARG A 142 15.84 -3.99 6.64
N VAL A 143 16.17 -4.80 7.65
CA VAL A 143 16.83 -6.10 7.44
C VAL A 143 15.93 -7.07 6.67
N ASP A 144 14.62 -7.11 6.94
CA ASP A 144 13.66 -7.95 6.20
C ASP A 144 13.58 -7.57 4.72
N ILE A 145 13.60 -6.26 4.41
CA ILE A 145 13.61 -5.79 3.02
C ILE A 145 14.89 -6.24 2.32
N ILE A 146 16.07 -6.05 2.95
CA ILE A 146 17.34 -6.49 2.35
C ILE A 146 17.38 -7.99 2.16
N ARG A 147 16.91 -8.78 3.13
CA ARG A 147 16.77 -10.23 2.98
C ARG A 147 15.95 -10.58 1.73
N ALA A 148 14.86 -9.87 1.47
CA ALA A 148 14.04 -10.11 0.29
C ALA A 148 14.73 -9.75 -1.03
N LEU A 149 15.82 -8.95 -0.99
CA LEU A 149 16.58 -8.48 -2.16
C LEU A 149 17.84 -9.29 -2.46
N LEU A 150 18.25 -10.23 -1.59
CA LEU A 150 19.54 -10.95 -1.67
C LEU A 150 19.80 -11.62 -3.02
N HIS A 151 18.78 -12.19 -3.64
CA HIS A 151 18.86 -12.92 -4.91
C HIS A 151 18.49 -12.07 -6.13
N ASN A 152 18.44 -10.72 -5.95
CA ASN A 152 18.12 -9.76 -7.01
C ASN A 152 16.77 -10.01 -7.72
N PRO A 153 15.68 -10.01 -6.99
CA PRO A 153 14.34 -10.26 -7.55
C PRO A 153 13.92 -9.15 -8.51
N LYS A 154 12.91 -9.43 -9.35
CA LYS A 154 12.31 -8.48 -10.29
C LYS A 154 11.05 -7.81 -9.75
N ILE A 155 10.44 -8.40 -8.72
CA ILE A 155 9.28 -7.88 -8.01
C ILE A 155 9.47 -8.06 -6.50
N LEU A 156 9.07 -7.07 -5.74
CA LEU A 156 9.05 -7.09 -4.28
C LEU A 156 7.60 -7.08 -3.80
N PHE A 157 7.20 -8.15 -3.13
CA PHE A 157 5.94 -8.23 -2.41
C PHE A 157 6.12 -7.71 -1.00
N LEU A 158 5.24 -6.81 -0.59
CA LEU A 158 5.23 -6.16 0.72
C LEU A 158 3.88 -6.42 1.39
N ASP A 159 3.85 -7.34 2.35
CA ASP A 159 2.62 -7.63 3.11
C ASP A 159 2.60 -6.77 4.37
N GLU A 160 1.78 -5.71 4.34
CA GLU A 160 1.64 -4.72 5.41
C GLU A 160 2.98 -4.23 6.00
N PRO A 161 3.86 -3.62 5.19
CA PRO A 161 5.27 -3.42 5.53
C PRO A 161 5.50 -2.48 6.70
N THR A 162 4.56 -1.63 7.07
CA THR A 162 4.75 -0.60 8.11
C THR A 162 3.88 -0.80 9.36
N THR A 163 3.11 -1.90 9.40
CA THR A 163 2.28 -2.22 10.57
C THR A 163 3.12 -2.31 11.84
N GLY A 164 2.68 -1.60 12.88
CA GLY A 164 3.37 -1.57 14.18
C GLY A 164 4.64 -0.72 14.23
N LEU A 165 4.96 0.03 13.18
CA LEU A 165 6.09 0.97 13.17
C LEU A 165 5.68 2.37 13.63
N ASP A 166 6.58 3.03 14.35
CA ASP A 166 6.48 4.45 14.64
C ASP A 166 6.55 5.32 13.36
N PRO A 167 6.05 6.59 13.38
CA PRO A 167 5.99 7.43 12.18
C PRO A 167 7.34 7.65 11.48
N MET A 168 8.44 7.79 12.25
CA MET A 168 9.77 7.99 11.68
C MET A 168 10.27 6.73 10.98
N SER A 169 10.13 5.57 11.61
CA SER A 169 10.47 4.27 11.01
C SER A 169 9.65 3.98 9.75
N ARG A 170 8.35 4.32 9.76
CA ARG A 170 7.47 4.20 8.59
C ARG A 170 7.98 5.06 7.43
N LYS A 171 8.31 6.34 7.68
CA LYS A 171 8.86 7.24 6.67
C LYS A 171 10.13 6.67 6.03
N LEU A 172 11.08 6.19 6.85
CA LEU A 172 12.32 5.59 6.36
C LEU A 172 12.06 4.35 5.48
N VAL A 173 11.12 3.47 5.87
CA VAL A 173 10.75 2.30 5.05
C VAL A 173 10.25 2.75 3.67
N TRP A 174 9.41 3.79 3.60
CA TRP A 174 8.91 4.33 2.34
C TRP A 174 10.01 4.97 1.49
N GLU A 175 10.96 5.68 2.08
CA GLU A 175 12.12 6.23 1.36
C GLU A 175 12.94 5.11 0.69
N TYR A 176 13.13 3.97 1.37
CA TYR A 176 13.81 2.80 0.80
C TYR A 176 13.03 2.12 -0.33
N ILE A 177 11.71 1.97 -0.17
CA ILE A 177 10.85 1.40 -1.22
C ILE A 177 10.89 2.29 -2.46
N GLU A 178 10.82 3.60 -2.29
CA GLU A 178 10.89 4.56 -3.37
C GLU A 178 12.26 4.58 -4.07
N TYR A 179 13.35 4.43 -3.32
CA TYR A 179 14.69 4.20 -3.88
C TYR A 179 14.74 2.95 -4.77
N LEU A 180 14.20 1.82 -4.30
CA LEU A 180 14.15 0.60 -5.09
C LEU A 180 13.32 0.76 -6.36
N ARG A 181 12.20 1.47 -6.28
CA ARG A 181 11.34 1.76 -7.41
C ARG A 181 12.06 2.59 -8.47
N LYS A 182 12.64 3.72 -8.08
CA LYS A 182 13.27 4.68 -9.00
C LYS A 182 14.59 4.21 -9.55
N GLU A 183 15.50 3.80 -8.66
CA GLU A 183 16.88 3.47 -9.05
C GLU A 183 17.02 2.06 -9.61
N LYS A 184 16.19 1.12 -9.13
CA LYS A 184 16.25 -0.29 -9.56
C LYS A 184 15.11 -0.67 -10.52
N GLN A 185 14.19 0.24 -10.80
CA GLN A 185 12.98 -0.01 -11.60
C GLN A 185 12.23 -1.28 -11.16
N MET A 186 12.23 -1.50 -9.85
CA MET A 186 11.64 -2.68 -9.25
C MET A 186 10.11 -2.60 -9.31
N THR A 187 9.47 -3.69 -9.68
CA THR A 187 8.03 -3.82 -9.54
C THR A 187 7.69 -3.97 -8.06
N ILE A 188 6.77 -3.19 -7.54
CA ILE A 188 6.32 -3.26 -6.14
C ILE A 188 4.88 -3.73 -6.10
N PHE A 189 4.61 -4.75 -5.29
CA PHE A 189 3.27 -5.22 -4.98
C PHE A 189 3.02 -5.07 -3.48
N LEU A 190 2.20 -4.10 -3.11
CA LEU A 190 1.87 -3.76 -1.73
C LEU A 190 0.52 -4.34 -1.33
N THR A 191 0.41 -4.89 -0.13
CA THR A 191 -0.87 -5.04 0.57
C THR A 191 -0.89 -4.14 1.78
N THR A 192 -1.97 -3.43 1.99
CA THR A 192 -2.12 -2.54 3.15
C THR A 192 -3.60 -2.32 3.50
N HIS A 193 -3.83 -1.92 4.74
CA HIS A 193 -5.10 -1.33 5.18
C HIS A 193 -4.96 0.17 5.50
N TYR A 194 -3.74 0.74 5.36
CA TYR A 194 -3.48 2.18 5.55
C TYR A 194 -3.68 2.93 4.23
N MET A 195 -4.67 3.82 4.21
CA MET A 195 -5.05 4.59 3.02
C MET A 195 -3.95 5.56 2.55
N GLU A 196 -3.13 6.04 3.47
CA GLU A 196 -2.01 6.94 3.18
C GLU A 196 -0.88 6.27 2.38
N GLU A 197 -0.69 4.95 2.54
CA GLU A 197 0.37 4.19 1.88
C GLU A 197 0.17 4.01 0.38
N VAL A 198 -1.07 4.12 -0.10
CA VAL A 198 -1.38 3.96 -1.52
C VAL A 198 -1.38 5.27 -2.28
N ARG A 199 -1.05 6.40 -1.62
CA ARG A 199 -1.11 7.75 -2.23
C ARG A 199 -0.25 7.87 -3.49
N ASP A 200 0.94 7.28 -3.46
CA ASP A 200 1.95 7.37 -4.51
C ASP A 200 2.00 6.10 -5.39
N ALA A 201 1.00 5.20 -5.23
CA ALA A 201 0.87 4.03 -6.09
C ALA A 201 0.43 4.43 -7.51
N ASP A 202 0.95 3.71 -8.51
CA ASP A 202 0.53 3.90 -9.90
C ASP A 202 -0.90 3.38 -10.10
N ARG A 203 -1.27 2.31 -9.37
CA ARG A 203 -2.60 1.72 -9.41
C ARG A 203 -2.95 1.05 -8.08
N VAL A 204 -4.21 1.23 -7.70
CA VAL A 204 -4.78 0.67 -6.47
C VAL A 204 -5.97 -0.20 -6.84
N VAL A 205 -5.99 -1.40 -6.30
CA VAL A 205 -7.14 -2.30 -6.29
C VAL A 205 -7.73 -2.30 -4.89
N ILE A 206 -9.00 -2.00 -4.76
CA ILE A 206 -9.72 -2.07 -3.49
C ILE A 206 -10.41 -3.42 -3.40
N LEU A 207 -10.06 -4.16 -2.34
CA LEU A 207 -10.64 -5.47 -2.02
C LEU A 207 -11.63 -5.34 -0.87
N ASP A 208 -12.82 -5.92 -1.03
CA ASP A 208 -13.76 -6.17 0.05
C ASP A 208 -14.31 -7.59 -0.07
N LYS A 209 -14.29 -8.33 1.04
CA LYS A 209 -14.82 -9.72 1.13
C LYS A 209 -14.38 -10.64 -0.01
N GLY A 210 -13.09 -10.60 -0.33
CA GLY A 210 -12.50 -11.44 -1.37
C GLY A 210 -12.71 -10.99 -2.81
N ARG A 211 -13.40 -9.86 -3.05
CA ARG A 211 -13.71 -9.33 -4.38
C ARG A 211 -13.06 -7.99 -4.64
N ILE A 212 -12.74 -7.72 -5.89
CA ILE A 212 -12.32 -6.40 -6.34
C ILE A 212 -13.57 -5.53 -6.48
N VAL A 213 -13.65 -4.45 -5.69
CA VAL A 213 -14.76 -3.49 -5.74
C VAL A 213 -14.42 -2.23 -6.56
N ALA A 214 -13.14 -1.89 -6.67
CA ALA A 214 -12.66 -0.84 -7.57
C ALA A 214 -11.19 -1.05 -7.93
N GLU A 215 -10.80 -0.55 -9.10
CA GLU A 215 -9.41 -0.53 -9.58
C GLU A 215 -9.20 0.73 -10.41
N ASP A 216 -8.24 1.56 -10.03
CA ASP A 216 -7.78 2.72 -10.80
C ASP A 216 -6.55 3.36 -10.13
N THR A 217 -6.06 4.48 -10.67
CA THR A 217 -5.09 5.34 -9.99
C THR A 217 -5.72 6.00 -8.74
N PRO A 218 -4.96 6.30 -7.68
CA PRO A 218 -5.51 6.98 -6.50
C PRO A 218 -6.24 8.29 -6.83
N ALA A 219 -5.72 9.03 -7.80
CA ALA A 219 -6.33 10.28 -8.26
C ALA A 219 -7.68 10.06 -8.96
N ALA A 220 -7.81 9.02 -9.79
CA ALA A 220 -9.05 8.69 -10.48
C ALA A 220 -10.10 8.16 -9.50
N LEU A 221 -9.72 7.29 -8.55
CA LEU A 221 -10.60 6.81 -7.49
C LEU A 221 -11.16 7.97 -6.67
N LYS A 222 -10.31 8.91 -6.22
CA LYS A 222 -10.78 10.09 -5.48
C LYS A 222 -11.74 10.94 -6.30
N ARG A 223 -11.45 11.21 -7.57
CA ARG A 223 -12.37 11.97 -8.44
C ARG A 223 -13.73 11.29 -8.64
N LYS A 224 -13.75 9.96 -8.67
CA LYS A 224 -14.97 9.18 -8.95
C LYS A 224 -15.87 9.01 -7.73
N TYR A 225 -15.27 8.82 -6.56
CA TYR A 225 -15.98 8.38 -5.35
C TYR A 225 -16.00 9.38 -4.22
N THR A 226 -15.33 10.55 -4.37
CA THR A 226 -15.32 11.57 -3.32
C THR A 226 -15.71 12.94 -3.86
N ASN A 227 -16.15 13.83 -2.96
CA ASN A 227 -16.39 15.23 -3.26
C ASN A 227 -15.34 16.10 -2.56
N THR A 228 -15.01 17.24 -3.18
CA THR A 228 -14.29 18.30 -2.48
C THR A 228 -15.23 18.94 -1.45
N LYS A 229 -14.72 19.33 -0.30
CA LYS A 229 -15.48 19.99 0.77
C LYS A 229 -14.85 21.37 1.03
N LEU A 230 -15.69 22.38 1.25
CA LEU A 230 -15.29 23.63 1.87
C LEU A 230 -15.54 23.47 3.37
N ILE A 231 -14.52 23.65 4.19
CA ILE A 231 -14.62 23.75 5.64
C ILE A 231 -14.52 25.25 5.95
N TRP A 232 -15.57 25.81 6.54
CA TRP A 232 -15.61 27.22 6.94
C TRP A 232 -15.68 27.31 8.46
N TYR A 233 -14.62 27.83 9.07
CA TYR A 233 -14.51 28.03 10.52
C TYR A 233 -15.28 29.29 10.91
N ALA A 234 -16.46 29.11 11.48
CA ALA A 234 -17.32 30.18 11.93
C ALA A 234 -18.38 29.65 12.92
N GLU A 235 -18.81 30.49 13.84
CA GLU A 235 -19.87 30.17 14.76
C GLU A 235 -21.21 29.93 14.04
N LYS A 236 -22.02 29.00 14.55
CA LYS A 236 -23.36 28.75 14.04
C LYS A 236 -24.30 29.87 14.48
N CYS A 237 -24.61 30.79 13.58
CA CYS A 237 -25.57 31.86 13.78
C CYS A 237 -26.41 32.11 12.53
N CYS A 238 -27.54 32.76 12.68
CA CYS A 238 -28.45 33.03 11.56
C CYS A 238 -27.79 33.78 10.39
N GLU A 239 -26.84 34.67 10.66
CA GLU A 239 -26.15 35.42 9.63
C GLU A 239 -25.22 34.53 8.79
N ASN A 240 -24.56 33.56 9.42
CA ASN A 240 -23.64 32.60 8.74
C ASN A 240 -24.44 31.52 8.00
N GLU A 241 -25.56 31.05 8.57
CA GLU A 241 -26.46 30.11 7.88
C GLU A 241 -27.10 30.74 6.63
N LEU A 242 -27.40 32.05 6.65
CA LEU A 242 -27.91 32.78 5.49
C LEU A 242 -26.93 32.82 4.32
N VAL A 243 -25.61 32.79 4.59
CA VAL A 243 -24.58 32.69 3.54
C VAL A 243 -24.68 31.36 2.80
N LEU A 244 -25.10 30.29 3.50
CA LEU A 244 -25.17 28.93 2.97
C LEU A 244 -26.61 28.50 2.59
N LYS A 245 -27.57 29.44 2.55
CA LYS A 245 -29.00 29.13 2.38
C LYS A 245 -29.33 28.26 1.16
N ASP A 246 -28.53 28.37 0.09
CA ASP A 246 -28.75 27.66 -1.18
C ASP A 246 -27.82 26.47 -1.33
N MET A 247 -27.05 26.11 -0.28
CA MET A 247 -26.08 25.02 -0.27
C MET A 247 -26.43 23.98 0.78
N GLU A 248 -26.13 22.73 0.47
CA GLU A 248 -26.17 21.66 1.47
C GLU A 248 -24.96 21.82 2.40
N TYR A 249 -25.16 21.84 3.71
CA TYR A 249 -24.10 21.94 4.70
C TYR A 249 -24.39 21.12 5.94
N PHE A 250 -23.30 20.78 6.65
CA PHE A 250 -23.32 20.22 7.99
C PHE A 250 -22.57 21.17 8.91
N TYR A 251 -22.89 21.14 10.20
CA TYR A 251 -22.14 21.90 11.21
C TYR A 251 -21.64 20.95 12.27
N GLU A 252 -20.32 20.93 12.48
CA GLU A 252 -19.64 20.08 13.45
C GLU A 252 -18.68 20.93 14.27
N ALA A 253 -18.69 20.74 15.60
CA ALA A 253 -17.85 21.45 16.55
C ALA A 253 -17.90 22.99 16.38
N ASP A 254 -17.05 23.58 15.53
CA ASP A 254 -16.86 25.02 15.37
C ASP A 254 -16.81 25.46 13.88
N HIS A 255 -17.25 24.58 12.95
CA HIS A 255 -17.15 24.87 11.53
C HIS A 255 -18.32 24.32 10.71
N PHE A 256 -18.55 24.94 9.56
CA PHE A 256 -19.46 24.45 8.53
C PHE A 256 -18.69 23.57 7.53
N ILE A 257 -19.27 22.44 7.16
CA ILE A 257 -18.78 21.53 6.13
C ILE A 257 -19.75 21.60 4.95
N VAL A 258 -19.28 22.11 3.81
CA VAL A 258 -20.08 22.28 2.60
C VAL A 258 -19.55 21.34 1.51
N PRO A 259 -20.28 20.26 1.16
CA PRO A 259 -19.91 19.38 0.07
C PRO A 259 -20.01 20.13 -1.28
N LEU A 260 -18.90 20.12 -2.05
CA LEU A 260 -18.87 20.76 -3.37
C LEU A 260 -19.10 19.71 -4.45
N LYS A 261 -20.22 19.78 -5.17
CA LYS A 261 -20.55 18.86 -6.24
C LYS A 261 -19.63 19.10 -7.45
N SER A 262 -18.91 18.07 -7.87
CA SER A 262 -17.84 18.11 -8.90
C SER A 262 -18.29 18.54 -10.30
N LYS A 263 -19.60 18.71 -10.56
CA LYS A 263 -20.14 19.02 -11.88
C LYS A 263 -20.35 20.52 -12.16
N GLU A 264 -20.22 21.37 -11.18
CA GLU A 264 -20.41 22.80 -11.36
C GLU A 264 -19.05 23.50 -11.49
N LYS A 265 -18.67 23.80 -12.72
CA LYS A 265 -17.54 24.71 -12.99
C LYS A 265 -17.93 26.08 -12.46
N SER A 266 -17.18 26.57 -11.47
CA SER A 266 -17.12 27.96 -11.01
C SER A 266 -17.99 28.47 -9.85
N PRO A 267 -18.73 27.73 -9.06
CA PRO A 267 -19.44 28.40 -7.97
C PRO A 267 -18.55 28.73 -6.77
N LEU A 268 -17.47 27.95 -6.52
CA LEU A 268 -16.71 28.16 -5.29
C LEU A 268 -15.89 29.47 -5.28
N SER A 269 -15.18 29.77 -6.36
CA SER A 269 -14.40 31.03 -6.45
C SER A 269 -15.31 32.26 -6.45
N GLU A 270 -16.43 32.19 -7.13
CA GLU A 270 -17.43 33.24 -7.14
C GLU A 270 -18.14 33.36 -5.79
N PHE A 271 -18.52 32.26 -5.19
CA PHE A 271 -19.10 32.20 -3.83
C PHE A 271 -18.13 32.80 -2.79
N LEU A 272 -16.88 32.41 -2.80
CA LEU A 272 -15.86 32.95 -1.89
C LEU A 272 -15.61 34.45 -2.14
N TYR A 273 -15.57 34.87 -3.40
CA TYR A 273 -15.44 36.29 -3.75
C TYR A 273 -16.60 37.14 -3.25
N GLN A 274 -17.84 36.69 -3.47
CA GLN A 274 -19.06 37.38 -3.02
C GLN A 274 -19.17 37.45 -1.50
N ASN A 275 -18.63 36.47 -0.78
CA ASN A 275 -18.72 36.36 0.67
C ASN A 275 -17.38 36.60 1.40
N GLN A 276 -16.37 37.22 0.76
CA GLN A 276 -15.03 37.42 1.29
C GLN A 276 -14.97 38.19 2.62
N SER A 277 -15.96 39.03 2.91
CA SER A 277 -16.04 39.78 4.18
C SER A 277 -16.43 38.89 5.36
N LYS A 278 -17.14 37.78 5.12
CA LYS A 278 -17.64 36.83 6.12
C LYS A 278 -16.79 35.56 6.18
N ILE A 279 -16.44 35.00 5.01
CA ILE A 279 -15.66 33.77 4.90
C ILE A 279 -14.17 34.15 4.88
N ARG A 280 -13.57 34.25 6.08
CA ARG A 280 -12.15 34.63 6.24
C ARG A 280 -11.26 33.47 6.60
N ASP A 281 -11.77 32.52 7.37
CA ASP A 281 -11.04 31.33 7.82
C ASP A 281 -11.70 30.09 7.23
N TYR A 282 -11.03 29.49 6.24
CA TYR A 282 -11.59 28.33 5.54
C TYR A 282 -10.49 27.46 4.93
N GLU A 283 -10.84 26.19 4.73
CA GLU A 283 -10.03 25.21 4.01
C GLU A 283 -10.84 24.56 2.88
N ILE A 284 -10.14 24.24 1.78
CA ILE A 284 -10.69 23.43 0.70
C ILE A 284 -10.06 22.03 0.81
N VAL A 285 -10.82 21.08 1.29
CA VAL A 285 -10.38 19.71 1.52
C VAL A 285 -10.83 18.85 0.35
N LYS A 286 -9.85 18.28 -0.36
CA LYS A 286 -10.09 17.26 -1.39
C LYS A 286 -10.36 15.92 -0.72
N GLY A 287 -11.24 15.13 -1.30
CA GLY A 287 -11.52 13.79 -0.76
C GLY A 287 -10.27 12.91 -0.65
N SER A 288 -10.22 12.15 0.41
CA SER A 288 -9.15 11.21 0.76
C SER A 288 -9.39 9.82 0.18
N MET A 289 -8.41 8.92 0.31
CA MET A 289 -8.63 7.49 0.01
C MET A 289 -9.51 6.81 1.06
N ASP A 290 -9.55 7.36 2.28
CA ASP A 290 -10.49 6.93 3.32
C ASP A 290 -11.94 7.17 2.88
N ASP A 291 -12.25 8.37 2.34
CA ASP A 291 -13.58 8.68 1.79
C ASP A 291 -13.95 7.74 0.64
N VAL A 292 -12.99 7.39 -0.24
CA VAL A 292 -13.19 6.40 -1.32
C VAL A 292 -13.59 5.05 -0.74
N PHE A 293 -12.82 4.59 0.24
CA PHE A 293 -13.04 3.28 0.85
C PHE A 293 -14.40 3.20 1.55
N LEU A 294 -14.75 4.22 2.33
CA LEU A 294 -16.05 4.34 3.00
C LEU A 294 -17.22 4.33 2.01
N HIS A 295 -17.07 5.08 0.91
CA HIS A 295 -18.09 5.13 -0.13
C HIS A 295 -18.34 3.75 -0.77
N LEU A 296 -17.26 3.00 -1.06
CA LEU A 296 -17.36 1.72 -1.75
C LEU A 296 -17.80 0.57 -0.85
N THR A 297 -17.42 0.57 0.43
CA THR A 297 -17.74 -0.51 1.37
C THR A 297 -18.99 -0.26 2.18
N GLY A 298 -19.51 0.97 2.21
CA GLY A 298 -20.68 1.37 3.00
C GLY A 298 -20.44 1.33 4.51
N ARG A 299 -19.20 1.28 4.96
CA ARG A 299 -18.81 1.19 6.38
C ARG A 299 -18.33 2.55 6.89
N LYS A 300 -18.48 2.79 8.20
CA LYS A 300 -17.78 3.87 8.89
C LYS A 300 -16.43 3.31 9.34
N LEU A 301 -15.33 4.07 9.16
CA LEU A 301 -14.05 3.73 9.77
C LEU A 301 -14.29 3.71 11.30
N GLU A 302 -13.99 2.59 11.94
CA GLU A 302 -13.87 2.55 13.39
C GLU A 302 -12.61 3.36 13.74
N ALA A 303 -12.81 4.38 14.58
CA ALA A 303 -11.79 5.33 15.01
C ALA A 303 -10.77 4.67 15.97
#